data_bbab7ddaf36fcc4fbee4bd52389545c8
#
_entry.id   bbab7ddaf36fcc4fbee4bd52389545c8
#
_cell.length_a   1.000
_cell.length_b   1.000
_cell.length_c   1.000
_cell.angle_alpha   90.00
_cell.angle_beta   90.00
_cell.angle_gamma   90.00
#
_symmetry.space_group_name_H-M   'P 1'
#
loop_
_entity.id
_entity.type
_entity.pdbx_description
1 polymer ?
#
loop_
_entity_poly.entity_id
_entity_poly.type
_entity_poly.pdbx_seq_one_letter_code
_entity_poly.pdbx_strand_id
1 'polypeptide(L)'
;DEMAKEYKKTMDAYGVKFTTKDAMNEFYADGVEILDFLRKNRSDYFSTRKMRLVGVELPIYYPASESNENIMMKGFLDLVFEIIEDGSIEIWDIKTSTNGWNKYQKDDKTKTAQLVLYKKFFADQYGYPLDKIQVRYFIVKRKLWEEAMFAQKRVQEFVPAHGVPTMRTILKSFNQFIEEGFNKDGTYNLD
;
A
#
# COMPACT_ATOMS: atom_id res chain seq x y z
N ASP A 1 7.36 -25.32 5.29
CA ASP A 1 6.13 -24.87 4.67
C ASP A 1 5.27 -24.11 5.69
N GLU A 2 5.65 -22.84 5.94
CA GLU A 2 4.98 -21.98 6.95
C GLU A 2 3.54 -21.67 6.57
N MET A 3 3.25 -21.45 5.28
CA MET A 3 1.90 -21.12 4.80
C MET A 3 0.92 -22.27 5.09
N ALA A 4 1.30 -23.51 4.91
CA ALA A 4 0.46 -24.66 5.22
C ALA A 4 0.22 -24.82 6.71
N LYS A 5 1.22 -24.50 7.55
CA LYS A 5 1.09 -24.51 9.01
C LYS A 5 0.15 -23.44 9.51
N GLU A 6 0.28 -22.20 8.97
CA GLU A 6 -0.59 -21.09 9.36
C GLU A 6 -2.02 -21.31 8.87
N TYR A 7 -2.20 -21.85 7.67
CA TYR A 7 -3.53 -22.24 7.18
C TYR A 7 -4.19 -23.29 8.11
N LYS A 8 -3.44 -24.34 8.50
CA LYS A 8 -3.94 -25.36 9.42
C LYS A 8 -4.34 -24.75 10.77
N LYS A 9 -3.48 -23.90 11.33
CA LYS A 9 -3.73 -23.21 12.60
C LYS A 9 -5.00 -22.36 12.53
N THR A 10 -5.20 -21.62 11.43
CA THR A 10 -6.39 -20.80 11.22
C THR A 10 -7.63 -21.68 11.06
N MET A 11 -7.55 -22.76 10.30
CA MET A 11 -8.64 -23.71 10.14
C MET A 11 -9.02 -24.37 11.48
N ASP A 12 -8.03 -24.78 12.29
CA ASP A 12 -8.26 -25.37 13.60
C ASP A 12 -8.90 -24.36 14.58
N ALA A 13 -8.50 -23.09 14.52
CA ALA A 13 -9.00 -22.02 15.38
C ALA A 13 -10.46 -21.62 15.07
N TYR A 14 -10.86 -21.62 13.81
CA TYR A 14 -12.17 -21.16 13.39
C TYR A 14 -13.13 -22.29 12.96
N GLY A 15 -12.65 -23.54 12.86
CA GLY A 15 -13.45 -24.66 12.42
C GLY A 15 -13.95 -24.59 10.99
N VAL A 16 -13.36 -23.71 10.17
CA VAL A 16 -13.83 -23.40 8.79
C VAL A 16 -12.69 -23.66 7.79
N LYS A 17 -13.03 -24.32 6.69
CA LYS A 17 -12.12 -24.52 5.57
C LYS A 17 -12.24 -23.34 4.60
N PHE A 18 -11.27 -22.43 4.62
CA PHE A 18 -11.26 -21.20 3.80
C PHE A 18 -10.82 -21.44 2.35
N THR A 19 -10.07 -22.52 2.06
CA THR A 19 -9.58 -22.81 0.71
C THR A 19 -9.36 -24.31 0.51
N THR A 20 -9.09 -24.72 -0.72
CA THR A 20 -8.71 -26.10 -1.08
C THR A 20 -7.19 -26.25 -1.11
N LYS A 21 -6.70 -27.50 -1.01
CA LYS A 21 -5.28 -27.80 -1.17
C LYS A 21 -4.75 -27.36 -2.54
N ASP A 22 -5.57 -27.54 -3.59
CA ASP A 22 -5.19 -27.18 -4.96
C ASP A 22 -5.06 -25.66 -5.11
N ALA A 23 -6.01 -24.90 -4.57
CA ALA A 23 -5.91 -23.45 -4.56
C ALA A 23 -4.68 -22.95 -3.77
N MET A 24 -4.33 -23.57 -2.65
CA MET A 24 -3.11 -23.24 -1.92
C MET A 24 -1.85 -23.52 -2.72
N ASN A 25 -1.79 -24.67 -3.40
CA ASN A 25 -0.66 -25.02 -4.26
C ASN A 25 -0.53 -24.05 -5.44
N GLU A 26 -1.65 -23.63 -6.03
CA GLU A 26 -1.67 -22.61 -7.08
C GLU A 26 -1.12 -21.28 -6.57
N PHE A 27 -1.60 -20.78 -5.43
CA PHE A 27 -1.10 -19.54 -4.84
C PHE A 27 0.39 -19.61 -4.50
N TYR A 28 0.85 -20.75 -4.02
CA TYR A 28 2.28 -20.96 -3.75
C TYR A 28 3.12 -20.90 -5.04
N ALA A 29 2.68 -21.59 -6.08
CA ALA A 29 3.37 -21.58 -7.38
C ALA A 29 3.41 -20.16 -7.97
N ASP A 30 2.28 -19.44 -7.96
CA ASP A 30 2.22 -18.05 -8.39
C ASP A 30 3.19 -17.15 -7.60
N GLY A 31 3.29 -17.37 -6.28
CA GLY A 31 4.23 -16.65 -5.41
C GLY A 31 5.69 -16.89 -5.78
N VAL A 32 6.06 -18.13 -6.05
CA VAL A 32 7.42 -18.49 -6.50
C VAL A 32 7.74 -17.82 -7.84
N GLU A 33 6.82 -17.86 -8.80
CA GLU A 33 7.00 -17.20 -10.10
C GLU A 33 7.15 -15.67 -9.97
N ILE A 34 6.38 -15.04 -9.09
CA ILE A 34 6.50 -13.60 -8.79
C ILE A 34 7.88 -13.27 -8.24
N LEU A 35 8.35 -14.03 -7.25
CA LEU A 35 9.66 -13.80 -6.63
C LEU A 35 10.80 -14.01 -7.63
N ASP A 36 10.71 -15.04 -8.46
CA ASP A 36 11.70 -15.30 -9.52
C ASP A 36 11.70 -14.19 -10.56
N PHE A 37 10.53 -13.68 -10.95
CA PHE A 37 10.42 -12.55 -11.86
C PHE A 37 11.07 -11.29 -11.24
N LEU A 38 10.73 -10.95 -10.01
CA LEU A 38 11.28 -9.77 -9.32
C LEU A 38 12.79 -9.88 -9.14
N ARG A 39 13.31 -11.06 -8.83
CA ARG A 39 14.76 -11.30 -8.72
C ARG A 39 15.48 -11.09 -10.06
N LYS A 40 14.92 -11.60 -11.16
CA LYS A 40 15.52 -11.48 -12.50
C LYS A 40 15.45 -10.06 -13.06
N ASN A 41 14.39 -9.32 -12.73
CA ASN A 41 14.13 -7.97 -13.26
C ASN A 41 14.31 -6.88 -12.20
N ARG A 42 15.08 -7.16 -11.15
CA ARG A 42 15.28 -6.23 -10.03
C ARG A 42 15.77 -4.86 -10.47
N SER A 43 16.68 -4.81 -11.44
CA SER A 43 17.24 -3.57 -11.96
C SER A 43 16.20 -2.66 -12.61
N ASP A 44 15.16 -3.22 -13.20
CA ASP A 44 14.15 -2.46 -13.91
C ASP A 44 13.27 -1.61 -12.96
N TYR A 45 13.18 -2.03 -11.71
CA TYR A 45 12.35 -1.38 -10.70
C TYR A 45 13.14 -0.62 -9.63
N PHE A 46 14.29 -1.14 -9.21
CA PHE A 46 15.00 -0.67 -8.02
C PHE A 46 16.38 -0.06 -8.31
N SER A 47 16.81 -0.03 -9.56
CA SER A 47 18.14 0.50 -9.95
C SER A 47 18.09 1.57 -11.03
N THR A 48 16.91 1.94 -11.53
CA THR A 48 16.73 2.96 -12.56
C THR A 48 17.05 4.37 -12.07
N ARG A 49 17.03 4.56 -10.75
CA ARG A 49 17.42 5.78 -10.06
C ARG A 49 18.35 5.41 -8.90
N LYS A 50 19.19 6.35 -8.46
CA LYS A 50 19.95 6.17 -7.23
C LYS A 50 19.00 6.29 -6.04
N MET A 51 18.48 5.15 -5.59
CA MET A 51 17.53 5.07 -4.47
C MET A 51 18.21 4.42 -3.25
N ARG A 52 17.93 4.94 -2.08
CA ARG A 52 18.27 4.34 -0.80
C ARG A 52 16.98 3.86 -0.13
N LEU A 53 16.94 2.59 0.29
CA LEU A 53 15.84 2.07 1.09
C LEU A 53 15.88 2.72 2.49
N VAL A 54 14.83 3.44 2.84
CA VAL A 54 14.65 4.09 4.14
C VAL A 54 14.00 3.12 5.13
N GLY A 55 13.00 2.36 4.69
CA GLY A 55 12.32 1.40 5.53
C GLY A 55 11.41 0.45 4.76
N VAL A 56 11.13 -0.68 5.41
CA VAL A 56 10.13 -1.69 5.03
C VAL A 56 9.16 -1.78 6.19
N GLU A 57 7.84 -1.81 5.91
CA GLU A 57 6.80 -1.78 6.95
C GLU A 57 7.02 -0.63 7.94
N LEU A 58 7.38 0.55 7.40
CA LEU A 58 7.71 1.71 8.22
C LEU A 58 6.45 2.22 8.92
N PRO A 59 6.43 2.27 10.28
CA PRO A 59 5.22 2.61 11.00
C PRO A 59 4.87 4.10 10.90
N ILE A 60 3.59 4.38 10.70
CA ILE A 60 2.97 5.66 10.99
C ILE A 60 2.21 5.52 12.31
N TYR A 61 2.47 6.38 13.26
CA TYR A 61 1.73 6.54 14.49
C TYR A 61 1.78 8.00 14.90
N TYR A 62 0.75 8.76 14.52
CA TYR A 62 0.74 10.21 14.64
C TYR A 62 -0.68 10.70 14.94
N PRO A 63 -0.88 11.81 15.68
CA PRO A 63 -2.20 12.37 15.93
C PRO A 63 -2.99 12.54 14.63
N ALA A 64 -4.20 12.01 14.60
CA ALA A 64 -5.04 12.04 13.40
C ALA A 64 -5.60 13.44 13.11
N SER A 65 -5.72 14.27 14.14
CA SER A 65 -6.22 15.64 14.05
C SER A 65 -5.49 16.54 15.04
N GLU A 66 -5.23 17.78 14.67
CA GLU A 66 -4.70 18.80 15.56
C GLU A 66 -5.73 19.21 16.65
N SER A 67 -7.01 19.04 16.37
CA SER A 67 -8.10 19.36 17.31
C SER A 67 -8.40 18.24 18.32
N ASN A 68 -7.88 17.04 18.08
CA ASN A 68 -8.10 15.88 18.95
C ASN A 68 -6.89 14.93 18.95
N GLU A 69 -5.95 15.18 19.83
CA GLU A 69 -4.72 14.39 19.97
C GLU A 69 -4.94 12.99 20.55
N ASN A 70 -6.14 12.69 21.07
CA ASN A 70 -6.48 11.36 21.58
C ASN A 70 -6.75 10.35 20.47
N ILE A 71 -6.94 10.82 19.22
CA ILE A 71 -7.16 9.97 18.07
C ILE A 71 -5.86 9.84 17.29
N MET A 72 -5.39 8.61 17.13
CA MET A 72 -4.13 8.32 16.46
C MET A 72 -4.36 7.66 15.09
N MET A 73 -3.72 8.20 14.07
CA MET A 73 -3.55 7.51 12.80
C MET A 73 -2.45 6.45 12.95
N LYS A 74 -2.80 5.19 12.69
CA LYS A 74 -1.85 4.08 12.67
C LYS A 74 -1.83 3.44 11.29
N GLY A 75 -0.65 3.20 10.78
CA GLY A 75 -0.45 2.52 9.50
C GLY A 75 0.98 2.01 9.36
N PHE A 76 1.22 1.26 8.28
CA PHE A 76 2.54 0.79 7.91
C PHE A 76 2.73 1.09 6.42
N LEU A 77 3.89 1.64 6.09
CA LEU A 77 4.29 1.91 4.72
C LEU A 77 5.12 0.74 4.22
N ASP A 78 4.65 0.05 3.19
CA ASP A 78 5.28 -1.18 2.71
C ASP A 78 6.75 -0.95 2.35
N LEU A 79 7.04 0.08 1.54
CA LEU A 79 8.41 0.46 1.17
C LEU A 79 8.52 1.99 1.13
N VAL A 80 9.61 2.49 1.71
CA VAL A 80 9.98 3.91 1.63
C VAL A 80 11.38 4.04 1.10
N PHE A 81 11.54 4.81 0.04
CA PHE A 81 12.84 5.10 -0.59
C PHE A 81 13.16 6.59 -0.54
N GLU A 82 14.43 6.90 -0.43
CA GLU A 82 14.96 8.23 -0.69
C GLU A 82 15.65 8.24 -2.06
N ILE A 83 15.35 9.24 -2.88
CA ILE A 83 16.04 9.52 -4.12
C ILE A 83 17.28 10.35 -3.77
N ILE A 84 18.46 9.78 -3.96
CA ILE A 84 19.73 10.37 -3.50
C ILE A 84 20.03 11.69 -4.24
N GLU A 85 19.55 11.84 -5.47
CA GLU A 85 19.87 13.00 -6.32
C GLU A 85 19.28 14.31 -5.80
N ASP A 86 18.06 14.26 -5.21
CA ASP A 86 17.32 15.45 -4.79
C ASP A 86 16.75 15.37 -3.37
N GLY A 87 17.01 14.26 -2.66
CA GLY A 87 16.52 14.01 -1.31
C GLY A 87 14.99 13.83 -1.23
N SER A 88 14.31 13.59 -2.35
CA SER A 88 12.88 13.31 -2.34
C SER A 88 12.61 11.90 -1.82
N ILE A 89 11.39 11.72 -1.28
CA ILE A 89 10.91 10.44 -0.76
C ILE A 89 9.92 9.83 -1.74
N GLU A 90 10.03 8.54 -1.98
CA GLU A 90 9.02 7.75 -2.65
C GLU A 90 8.42 6.72 -1.67
N ILE A 91 7.11 6.81 -1.45
CA ILE A 91 6.34 5.83 -0.67
C ILE A 91 5.66 4.89 -1.67
N TRP A 92 5.96 3.62 -1.55
CA TRP A 92 5.38 2.58 -2.40
C TRP A 92 4.49 1.67 -1.57
N ASP A 93 3.26 1.50 -2.03
CA ASP A 93 2.32 0.55 -1.45
C ASP A 93 2.16 -0.64 -2.40
N ILE A 94 2.45 -1.84 -1.90
CA ILE A 94 2.43 -3.07 -2.67
C ILE A 94 1.02 -3.65 -2.67
N LYS A 95 0.48 -3.86 -3.86
CA LYS A 95 -0.80 -4.54 -4.01
C LYS A 95 -0.65 -5.78 -4.88
N THR A 96 -1.33 -6.84 -4.51
CA THR A 96 -1.47 -8.02 -5.36
C THR A 96 -2.79 -7.95 -6.13
N SER A 97 -2.76 -8.41 -7.37
CA SER A 97 -3.95 -8.48 -8.21
C SER A 97 -3.84 -9.67 -9.16
N THR A 98 -4.93 -10.30 -9.52
CA THR A 98 -4.89 -11.42 -10.47
C THR A 98 -4.29 -10.96 -11.80
N ASN A 99 -4.84 -9.90 -12.42
CA ASN A 99 -4.42 -9.46 -13.76
C ASN A 99 -3.91 -8.01 -13.81
N GLY A 100 -3.73 -7.35 -12.65
CA GLY A 100 -3.45 -5.92 -12.55
C GLY A 100 -4.72 -5.11 -12.34
N TRP A 101 -4.58 -3.79 -12.26
CA TRP A 101 -5.69 -2.85 -12.07
C TRP A 101 -6.18 -2.29 -13.40
N ASN A 102 -7.48 -2.37 -13.63
CA ASN A 102 -8.17 -1.72 -14.72
C ASN A 102 -8.47 -0.23 -14.39
N LYS A 103 -9.12 0.48 -15.30
CA LYS A 103 -9.47 1.90 -15.13
C LYS A 103 -10.31 2.13 -13.89
N TYR A 104 -11.34 1.33 -13.65
CA TYR A 104 -12.24 1.50 -12.50
C TYR A 104 -11.53 1.33 -11.17
N GLN A 105 -10.61 0.38 -11.08
CA GLN A 105 -9.80 0.17 -9.89
C GLN A 105 -8.80 1.31 -9.64
N LYS A 106 -8.30 1.94 -10.71
CA LYS A 106 -7.41 3.11 -10.61
C LYS A 106 -8.17 4.39 -10.26
N ASP A 107 -9.40 4.51 -10.72
CA ASP A 107 -10.28 5.67 -10.45
C ASP A 107 -10.94 5.60 -9.06
N ASP A 108 -10.73 4.52 -8.30
CA ASP A 108 -11.25 4.33 -6.96
C ASP A 108 -10.65 5.35 -5.99
N LYS A 109 -11.49 6.24 -5.49
CA LYS A 109 -11.09 7.34 -4.60
C LYS A 109 -10.55 6.85 -3.27
N THR A 110 -10.97 5.67 -2.79
CA THR A 110 -10.48 5.12 -1.51
C THR A 110 -9.00 4.75 -1.61
N LYS A 111 -8.55 4.21 -2.74
CA LYS A 111 -7.14 3.94 -3.01
C LYS A 111 -6.32 5.22 -3.06
N THR A 112 -6.81 6.24 -3.77
CA THR A 112 -6.16 7.54 -3.79
C THR A 112 -6.05 8.13 -2.38
N ALA A 113 -7.12 8.03 -1.57
CA ALA A 113 -7.13 8.52 -0.19
C ALA A 113 -6.07 7.85 0.68
N GLN A 114 -5.90 6.52 0.59
CA GLN A 114 -4.89 5.80 1.36
C GLN A 114 -3.49 6.39 1.17
N LEU A 115 -3.04 6.54 -0.08
CA LEU A 115 -1.70 7.06 -0.36
C LEU A 115 -1.53 8.55 -0.03
N VAL A 116 -2.59 9.35 -0.18
CA VAL A 116 -2.55 10.76 0.21
C VAL A 116 -2.43 10.90 1.73
N LEU A 117 -3.16 10.09 2.50
CA LEU A 117 -3.03 10.06 3.97
C LEU A 117 -1.64 9.58 4.38
N TYR A 118 -1.11 8.53 3.76
CA TYR A 118 0.26 8.08 4.00
C TYR A 118 1.28 9.20 3.76
N LYS A 119 1.16 9.91 2.64
CA LYS A 119 2.01 11.06 2.34
C LYS A 119 1.94 12.15 3.41
N LYS A 120 0.72 12.51 3.84
CA LYS A 120 0.51 13.56 4.86
C LYS A 120 1.10 13.16 6.20
N PHE A 121 0.75 11.98 6.69
CA PHE A 121 1.21 11.52 8.01
C PHE A 121 2.70 11.17 8.05
N PHE A 122 3.27 10.71 6.95
CA PHE A 122 4.72 10.58 6.83
C PHE A 122 5.42 11.94 6.92
N ALA A 123 4.91 12.94 6.20
CA ALA A 123 5.44 14.30 6.25
C ALA A 123 5.44 14.86 7.67
N ASP A 124 4.31 14.73 8.38
CA ASP A 124 4.15 15.24 9.72
C ASP A 124 5.03 14.51 10.75
N GLN A 125 5.04 13.19 10.70
CA GLN A 125 5.79 12.37 11.68
C GLN A 125 7.29 12.46 11.50
N TYR A 126 7.77 12.48 10.25
CA TYR A 126 9.20 12.42 9.96
C TYR A 126 9.82 13.76 9.53
N GLY A 127 9.01 14.83 9.47
CA GLY A 127 9.48 16.18 9.20
C GLY A 127 9.90 16.44 7.75
N TYR A 128 9.34 15.69 6.78
CA TYR A 128 9.63 15.88 5.36
C TYR A 128 8.69 16.89 4.70
N PRO A 129 9.18 17.76 3.79
CA PRO A 129 8.32 18.64 3.01
C PRO A 129 7.37 17.83 2.11
N LEU A 130 6.09 18.18 2.11
CA LEU A 130 5.07 17.48 1.33
C LEU A 130 5.35 17.43 -0.18
N ASP A 131 5.91 18.49 -0.73
CA ASP A 131 6.26 18.59 -2.15
C ASP A 131 7.44 17.68 -2.54
N LYS A 132 8.24 17.25 -1.57
CA LYS A 132 9.33 16.28 -1.74
C LYS A 132 8.90 14.82 -1.60
N ILE A 133 7.62 14.55 -1.35
CA ILE A 133 7.12 13.17 -1.18
C ILE A 133 6.27 12.79 -2.40
N GLN A 134 6.64 11.70 -3.05
CA GLN A 134 5.91 11.03 -4.09
C GLN A 134 5.29 9.74 -3.56
N VAL A 135 4.16 9.32 -4.12
CA VAL A 135 3.48 8.09 -3.72
C VAL A 135 3.11 7.27 -4.95
N ARG A 136 3.20 5.95 -4.86
CA ARG A 136 2.79 5.05 -5.93
C ARG A 136 2.32 3.69 -5.44
N TYR A 137 1.51 3.06 -6.24
CA TYR A 137 1.18 1.65 -6.12
C TYR A 137 2.13 0.81 -6.96
N PHE A 138 2.65 -0.25 -6.35
CA PHE A 138 3.42 -1.31 -6.99
C PHE A 138 2.55 -2.56 -7.06
N ILE A 139 1.85 -2.74 -8.20
CA ILE A 139 0.82 -3.76 -8.35
C ILE A 139 1.43 -4.98 -8.99
N VAL A 140 1.54 -6.06 -8.20
CA VAL A 140 2.07 -7.34 -8.65
C VAL A 140 0.95 -8.21 -9.20
N LYS A 141 1.07 -8.61 -10.47
CA LYS A 141 0.11 -9.48 -11.13
C LYS A 141 0.42 -10.94 -10.79
N ARG A 142 -0.58 -11.62 -10.25
CA ARG A 142 -0.49 -13.05 -9.96
C ARG A 142 -0.49 -13.88 -11.24
N LYS A 143 -1.36 -13.56 -12.18
CA LYS A 143 -1.47 -14.22 -13.48
C LYS A 143 -1.03 -13.30 -14.61
N LEU A 144 -0.42 -13.88 -15.63
CA LEU A 144 -0.19 -13.25 -16.92
C LEU A 144 -1.10 -13.93 -17.95
N TRP A 145 -1.39 -13.26 -19.02
CA TRP A 145 -2.19 -13.83 -20.09
C TRP A 145 -1.31 -14.76 -20.94
N GLU A 146 -1.59 -16.05 -20.89
CA GLU A 146 -0.76 -17.08 -21.50
C GLU A 146 -0.71 -16.99 -23.03
N GLU A 147 -1.80 -16.53 -23.66
CA GLU A 147 -1.91 -16.38 -25.12
C GLU A 147 -1.44 -15.01 -25.64
N ALA A 148 -0.77 -14.22 -24.84
CA ALA A 148 -0.32 -12.90 -25.27
C ALA A 148 0.79 -13.01 -26.33
N MET A 149 0.60 -12.33 -27.44
CA MET A 149 1.58 -12.26 -28.53
C MET A 149 2.77 -11.31 -28.24
N PHE A 150 2.80 -10.71 -27.05
CA PHE A 150 3.84 -9.75 -26.61
C PHE A 150 4.25 -10.03 -25.17
N ALA A 151 5.48 -9.63 -24.83
CA ALA A 151 6.00 -9.76 -23.47
C ALA A 151 5.17 -8.92 -22.50
N GLN A 152 4.68 -9.55 -21.44
CA GLN A 152 3.90 -8.90 -20.42
C GLN A 152 4.75 -8.53 -19.21
N LYS A 153 4.49 -7.36 -18.65
CA LYS A 153 5.07 -6.95 -17.37
C LYS A 153 4.24 -7.53 -16.22
N ARG A 154 4.90 -8.25 -15.32
CA ARG A 154 4.26 -8.79 -14.11
C ARG A 154 3.96 -7.70 -13.07
N VAL A 155 4.65 -6.58 -13.16
CA VAL A 155 4.41 -5.41 -12.31
C VAL A 155 3.73 -4.30 -13.10
N GLN A 156 2.72 -3.69 -12.49
CA GLN A 156 2.07 -2.49 -12.97
C GLN A 156 2.26 -1.39 -11.92
N GLU A 157 2.89 -0.30 -12.33
CA GLU A 157 2.97 0.88 -11.49
C GLU A 157 1.77 1.80 -11.74
N PHE A 158 1.27 2.42 -10.68
CA PHE A 158 0.22 3.41 -10.75
C PHE A 158 0.47 4.53 -9.75
N VAL A 159 0.49 5.76 -10.24
CA VAL A 159 0.62 6.98 -9.44
C VAL A 159 -0.75 7.65 -9.39
N PRO A 160 -1.47 7.62 -8.25
CA PRO A 160 -2.72 8.34 -8.13
C PRO A 160 -2.49 9.85 -8.04
N ALA A 161 -3.54 10.64 -8.29
CA ALA A 161 -3.47 12.07 -8.08
C ALA A 161 -3.22 12.38 -6.60
N HIS A 162 -2.13 13.08 -6.28
CA HIS A 162 -1.72 13.41 -4.91
C HIS A 162 -1.23 14.86 -4.76
N GLY A 163 -1.61 15.71 -5.69
CA GLY A 163 -1.33 17.15 -5.63
C GLY A 163 -2.24 17.88 -4.63
N VAL A 164 -1.95 19.17 -4.44
CA VAL A 164 -2.63 20.02 -3.45
C VAL A 164 -4.16 19.95 -3.50
N PRO A 165 -4.84 20.04 -4.67
CA PRO A 165 -6.30 19.98 -4.71
C PRO A 165 -6.87 18.65 -4.21
N THR A 166 -6.27 17.52 -4.63
CA THR A 166 -6.68 16.18 -4.23
C THR A 166 -6.47 15.99 -2.72
N MET A 167 -5.31 16.39 -2.24
CA MET A 167 -4.97 16.31 -0.81
C MET A 167 -5.97 17.11 0.04
N ARG A 168 -6.30 18.36 -0.37
CA ARG A 168 -7.28 19.20 0.34
C ARG A 168 -8.63 18.50 0.45
N THR A 169 -9.11 17.91 -0.64
CA THR A 169 -10.40 17.19 -0.65
C THR A 169 -10.39 15.99 0.28
N ILE A 170 -9.33 15.19 0.24
CA ILE A 170 -9.21 13.98 1.06
C ILE A 170 -9.07 14.34 2.54
N LEU A 171 -8.23 15.32 2.88
CA LEU A 171 -8.06 15.76 4.25
C LEU A 171 -9.33 16.37 4.83
N LYS A 172 -10.11 17.10 4.02
CA LYS A 172 -11.42 17.60 4.45
C LYS A 172 -12.36 16.45 4.84
N SER A 173 -12.46 15.43 3.99
CA SER A 173 -13.31 14.26 4.30
C SER A 173 -12.78 13.45 5.48
N PHE A 174 -11.48 13.33 5.62
CA PHE A 174 -10.85 12.64 6.74
C PHE A 174 -11.10 13.39 8.06
N ASN A 175 -10.91 14.72 8.10
CA ASN A 175 -11.20 15.52 9.29
C ASN A 175 -12.68 15.46 9.66
N GLN A 176 -13.59 15.54 8.69
CA GLN A 176 -15.02 15.35 8.93
C GLN A 176 -15.32 13.99 9.56
N PHE A 177 -14.70 12.92 9.06
CA PHE A 177 -14.84 11.59 9.65
C PHE A 177 -14.35 11.55 11.10
N ILE A 178 -13.24 12.21 11.43
CA ILE A 178 -12.74 12.30 12.80
C ILE A 178 -13.71 13.10 13.69
N GLU A 179 -14.19 14.24 13.22
CA GLU A 179 -15.10 15.12 13.96
C GLU A 179 -16.47 14.49 14.23
N GLU A 180 -17.01 13.74 13.25
CA GLU A 180 -18.33 13.10 13.38
C GLU A 180 -18.24 11.72 14.05
N GLY A 181 -17.15 11.00 13.87
CA GLY A 181 -17.00 9.62 14.36
C GLY A 181 -16.46 9.48 15.78
N PHE A 182 -15.91 10.56 16.35
CA PHE A 182 -15.25 10.47 17.65
C PHE A 182 -15.59 11.63 18.59
N ASN A 183 -15.72 11.32 19.86
CA ASN A 183 -15.82 12.29 20.94
C ASN A 183 -14.44 12.93 21.24
N LYS A 184 -14.43 14.03 22.00
CA LYS A 184 -13.19 14.74 22.39
C LYS A 184 -12.21 13.88 23.22
N ASP A 185 -12.70 12.90 23.93
CA ASP A 185 -11.89 11.96 24.70
C ASP A 185 -11.33 10.80 23.85
N GLY A 186 -11.63 10.76 22.55
CA GLY A 186 -11.20 9.72 21.62
C GLY A 186 -12.10 8.48 21.57
N THR A 187 -13.19 8.45 22.33
CA THR A 187 -14.19 7.38 22.22
C THR A 187 -15.03 7.53 20.95
N TYR A 188 -15.63 6.43 20.49
CA TYR A 188 -16.54 6.48 19.32
C TYR A 188 -17.79 7.30 19.64
N ASN A 189 -18.17 8.16 18.70
CA ASN A 189 -19.49 8.78 18.72
C ASN A 189 -20.50 7.78 18.12
N LEU A 190 -21.45 7.35 18.91
CA LEU A 190 -22.46 6.34 18.56
C LEU A 190 -23.86 6.94 18.33
N ASP A 191 -23.99 8.27 18.33
CA ASP A 191 -25.26 9.00 18.12
C ASP A 191 -25.62 9.16 16.65
#